data_000cc47a410d7bc66c619770c4392c96
#
_entry.id   000cc47a410d7bc66c619770c4392c96
#
_cell.length_a   1.000
_cell.length_b   1.000
_cell.length_c   1.000
_cell.angle_alpha   90.00
_cell.angle_beta   90.00
_cell.angle_gamma   90.00
#
_symmetry.space_group_name_H-M   'P 1'
#
loop_
_entity.id
_entity.type
_entity.pdbx_description
1 polymer ?
#
loop_
_entity_poly.entity_id
_entity_poly.type
_entity_poly.pdbx_seq_one_letter_code
_entity_poly.pdbx_strand_id
1 'polypeptide(L)'
;MTDRLNWDEYFAKIVSVTAERSSCHRLHVGCLLVKNNRIISQGYNGHLPGCKHESIIRNNHEQATVHAEQNAICDCAKRGVSCEGATAYVTH
;
A
#
# COMPACT_ATOMS: atom_id res chain seq x y z
N MET A 1 14.70 -16.37 -25.40
CA MET A 1 14.43 -16.40 -23.98
C MET A 1 13.71 -15.14 -23.54
N THR A 2 12.74 -15.31 -22.72
CA THR A 2 11.95 -14.17 -22.26
C THR A 2 12.60 -13.56 -21.03
N ASP A 3 12.80 -12.26 -21.08
CA ASP A 3 13.31 -11.55 -19.91
C ASP A 3 12.23 -11.45 -18.86
N ARG A 4 12.54 -11.88 -17.67
CA ARG A 4 11.61 -11.69 -16.56
C ARG A 4 11.85 -10.33 -15.93
N LEU A 5 10.83 -9.82 -15.24
CA LEU A 5 10.93 -8.57 -14.51
C LEU A 5 11.95 -8.69 -13.39
N ASN A 6 12.69 -7.61 -13.13
CA ASN A 6 13.48 -7.56 -11.92
C ASN A 6 12.53 -7.31 -10.73
N TRP A 7 13.05 -7.41 -9.51
CA TRP A 7 12.23 -7.30 -8.33
C TRP A 7 11.52 -5.95 -8.20
N ASP A 8 12.21 -4.86 -8.53
CA ASP A 8 11.60 -3.54 -8.45
C ASP A 8 10.47 -3.37 -9.45
N GLU A 9 10.65 -3.84 -10.67
CA GLU A 9 9.61 -3.80 -11.69
C GLU A 9 8.41 -4.65 -11.29
N TYR A 10 8.68 -5.81 -10.74
CA TYR A 10 7.65 -6.73 -10.27
C TYR A 10 6.79 -6.08 -9.17
N PHE A 11 7.45 -5.55 -8.13
CA PHE A 11 6.70 -4.91 -7.04
C PHE A 11 6.05 -3.62 -7.46
N ALA A 12 6.64 -2.87 -8.40
CA ALA A 12 6.00 -1.67 -8.94
C ALA A 12 4.68 -2.00 -9.63
N LYS A 13 4.63 -3.10 -10.37
CA LYS A 13 3.39 -3.53 -11.01
C LYS A 13 2.36 -3.97 -9.98
N ILE A 14 2.78 -4.71 -8.97
CA ILE A 14 1.86 -5.17 -7.93
C ILE A 14 1.30 -4.00 -7.14
N VAL A 15 2.11 -3.03 -6.76
CA VAL A 15 1.63 -1.89 -5.99
C VAL A 15 0.65 -1.05 -6.79
N SER A 16 0.83 -0.97 -8.12
CA SER A 16 -0.12 -0.26 -8.98
C SER A 16 -1.48 -0.94 -8.96
N VAL A 17 -1.51 -2.27 -9.00
CA VAL A 17 -2.76 -3.01 -8.91
C VAL A 17 -3.37 -2.86 -7.51
N THR A 18 -2.54 -2.89 -6.48
CA THR A 18 -3.00 -2.70 -5.10
C THR A 18 -3.71 -1.35 -4.94
N ALA A 19 -3.19 -0.31 -5.58
CA ALA A 19 -3.79 1.02 -5.53
C ALA A 19 -5.22 1.03 -6.10
N GLU A 20 -5.52 0.15 -7.02
CA GLU A 20 -6.86 0.08 -7.62
C GLU A 20 -7.93 -0.39 -6.64
N ARG A 21 -7.55 -0.93 -5.51
CA ARG A 21 -8.48 -1.30 -4.44
C ARG A 21 -8.94 -0.09 -3.62
N SER A 22 -8.30 1.06 -3.78
CA SER A 22 -8.64 2.25 -3.02
C SER A 22 -10.08 2.68 -3.30
N SER A 23 -10.80 3.01 -2.23
CA SER A 23 -12.15 3.57 -2.33
C SER A 23 -12.14 5.09 -2.43
N CYS A 24 -10.98 5.70 -2.42
CA CYS A 24 -10.86 7.14 -2.51
C CYS A 24 -11.19 7.62 -3.93
N HIS A 25 -12.03 8.64 -4.06
CA HIS A 25 -12.47 9.14 -5.36
C HIS A 25 -11.42 10.00 -6.07
N ARG A 26 -10.51 10.59 -5.33
CA ARG A 26 -9.57 11.56 -5.90
C ARG A 26 -8.22 10.97 -6.26
N LEU A 27 -7.73 10.04 -5.48
CA LEU A 27 -6.40 9.50 -5.67
C LEU A 27 -6.35 8.08 -5.15
N HIS A 28 -5.90 7.16 -6.00
CA HIS A 28 -5.70 5.78 -5.62
C HIS A 28 -4.22 5.57 -5.32
N VAL A 29 -3.93 5.26 -4.07
CA VAL A 29 -2.55 5.02 -3.63
C VAL A 29 -2.46 3.62 -3.04
N GLY A 30 -1.41 2.91 -3.42
CA GLY A 30 -1.12 1.59 -2.88
C GLY A 30 0.24 1.59 -2.20
N CYS A 31 0.40 0.69 -1.25
CA CYS A 31 1.66 0.46 -0.55
C CYS A 31 1.87 -1.04 -0.39
N LEU A 32 3.08 -1.49 -0.69
CA LEU A 32 3.51 -2.84 -0.35
C LEU A 32 4.66 -2.75 0.63
N LEU A 33 4.65 -3.61 1.61
CA LEU A 33 5.82 -3.82 2.46
C LEU A 33 6.45 -5.13 2.05
N VAL A 34 7.74 -5.09 1.72
CA VAL A 34 8.47 -6.22 1.17
C VAL A 34 9.69 -6.49 2.03
N LYS A 35 9.92 -7.75 2.34
CA LYS A 35 11.07 -8.18 3.12
C LYS A 35 11.62 -9.46 2.50
N ASN A 36 12.92 -9.46 2.19
CA ASN A 36 13.56 -10.59 1.54
C ASN A 36 12.83 -11.02 0.26
N ASN A 37 12.44 -10.05 -0.55
CA ASN A 37 11.69 -10.25 -1.80
C ASN A 37 10.34 -10.97 -1.60
N ARG A 38 9.77 -10.83 -0.42
CA ARG A 38 8.45 -11.36 -0.11
C ARG A 38 7.54 -10.23 0.34
N ILE A 39 6.35 -10.17 -0.23
CA ILE A 39 5.35 -9.21 0.22
C ILE A 39 4.84 -9.67 1.58
N ILE A 40 5.04 -8.83 2.60
CA ILE A 40 4.55 -9.15 3.94
C ILE A 40 3.29 -8.39 4.30
N SER A 41 2.98 -7.32 3.58
CA SER A 41 1.74 -6.58 3.80
C SER A 41 1.43 -5.72 2.59
N GLN A 42 0.15 -5.37 2.47
CA GLN A 42 -0.35 -4.46 1.46
C GLN A 42 -1.29 -3.46 2.12
N GLY A 43 -1.29 -2.26 1.60
CA GLY A 43 -2.22 -1.23 2.05
C GLY A 43 -2.62 -0.35 0.88
N TYR A 44 -3.75 0.29 1.01
CA TYR A 44 -4.19 1.30 0.05
C TYR A 44 -4.98 2.34 0.82
N ASN A 45 -5.07 3.53 0.27
CA ASN A 45 -5.81 4.59 0.94
C ASN A 45 -7.30 4.28 0.88
N GLY A 46 -7.98 4.53 1.97
CA GLY A 46 -9.39 4.25 2.08
C GLY A 46 -9.76 4.20 3.56
N HIS A 47 -10.92 3.66 3.82
CA HIS A 47 -11.43 3.60 5.18
C HIS A 47 -11.05 2.29 5.85
N LEU A 48 -10.81 2.38 7.14
CA LEU A 48 -10.56 1.18 7.92
C LEU A 48 -11.83 0.33 7.94
N PRO A 49 -11.68 -1.01 8.00
CA PRO A 49 -12.84 -1.88 8.11
C PRO A 49 -13.74 -1.47 9.28
N GLY A 50 -15.03 -1.35 9.02
CA GLY A 50 -16.01 -0.94 10.01
C GLY A 50 -16.22 0.56 10.14
N CYS A 51 -15.45 1.37 9.46
CA CYS A 51 -15.61 2.82 9.46
C CYS A 51 -16.46 3.27 8.29
N LYS A 52 -17.06 4.45 8.42
CA LYS A 52 -17.83 5.03 7.33
C LYS A 52 -16.90 5.37 6.17
N HIS A 53 -17.40 5.14 4.96
CA HIS A 53 -16.67 5.52 3.75
C HIS A 53 -16.86 7.02 3.48
N GLU A 54 -16.04 7.82 4.10
CA GLU A 54 -16.02 9.26 3.87
C GLU A 54 -14.63 9.65 3.43
N SER A 55 -14.56 10.39 2.32
CA SER A 55 -13.28 10.93 1.89
C SER A 55 -12.92 12.10 2.76
N ILE A 56 -11.86 11.97 3.54
CA ILE A 56 -11.36 13.08 4.33
C ILE A 56 -10.28 13.77 3.50
N ILE A 57 -10.60 14.96 3.05
CA ILE A 57 -9.64 15.76 2.29
C ILE A 57 -9.01 16.75 3.26
N ARG A 58 -7.80 16.44 3.68
CA ARG A 58 -7.01 17.36 4.50
C ARG A 58 -5.68 17.57 3.82
N ASN A 59 -5.30 18.82 3.67
CA ASN A 59 -3.97 19.17 3.17
C ASN A 59 -3.56 18.38 1.93
N ASN A 60 -4.50 18.20 1.01
CA ASN A 60 -4.25 17.56 -0.27
C ASN A 60 -4.00 16.05 -0.21
N HIS A 61 -3.44 15.56 -1.29
CA HIS A 61 -3.21 14.14 -1.57
C HIS A 61 -2.13 13.47 -0.73
N GLU A 62 -1.33 14.21 0.01
CA GLU A 62 -0.32 13.62 0.88
C GLU A 62 -0.94 12.70 1.93
N GLN A 63 -2.16 12.99 2.34
CA GLN A 63 -2.88 12.15 3.27
C GLN A 63 -3.16 10.76 2.71
N ALA A 64 -3.39 10.67 1.41
CA ALA A 64 -3.66 9.38 0.77
C ALA A 64 -2.46 8.44 0.87
N THR A 65 -1.24 8.95 0.65
CA THR A 65 -0.02 8.15 0.76
C THR A 65 0.19 7.69 2.20
N VAL A 66 0.03 8.59 3.16
CA VAL A 66 0.18 8.27 4.58
C VAL A 66 -0.82 7.18 4.99
N HIS A 67 -2.06 7.28 4.51
CA HIS A 67 -3.08 6.30 4.83
C HIS A 67 -2.75 4.92 4.24
N ALA A 68 -2.23 4.86 3.03
CA ALA A 68 -1.84 3.59 2.42
C ALA A 68 -0.72 2.93 3.23
N GLU A 69 0.28 3.69 3.65
CA GLU A 69 1.37 3.18 4.47
C GLU A 69 0.89 2.72 5.84
N GLN A 70 0.05 3.54 6.49
CA GLN A 70 -0.50 3.18 7.79
C GLN A 70 -1.33 1.91 7.71
N ASN A 71 -2.12 1.75 6.66
CA ASN A 71 -2.94 0.55 6.49
C ASN A 71 -2.06 -0.69 6.34
N ALA A 72 -0.95 -0.59 5.60
CA ALA A 72 -0.02 -1.70 5.44
C ALA A 72 0.65 -2.06 6.77
N ILE A 73 1.07 -1.06 7.54
CA ILE A 73 1.71 -1.27 8.84
C ILE A 73 0.71 -1.86 9.85
N CYS A 74 -0.50 -1.32 9.87
CA CYS A 74 -1.55 -1.83 10.76
C CYS A 74 -1.91 -3.27 10.44
N ASP A 75 -1.90 -3.65 9.16
CA ASP A 75 -2.12 -5.03 8.77
C ASP A 75 -1.05 -5.94 9.32
N CYS A 76 0.21 -5.53 9.28
CA CYS A 76 1.30 -6.28 9.89
C CYS A 76 1.07 -6.44 11.39
N ALA A 77 0.72 -5.36 12.08
CA ALA A 77 0.48 -5.40 13.52
C ALA A 77 -0.68 -6.34 13.86
N LYS A 78 -1.74 -6.28 13.07
CA LYS A 78 -2.92 -7.12 13.30
C LYS A 78 -2.61 -8.60 13.15
N ARG A 79 -1.73 -8.96 12.23
CA ARG A 79 -1.36 -10.35 11.97
C ARG A 79 -0.15 -10.81 12.77
N GLY A 80 0.44 -9.92 13.58
CA GLY A 80 1.63 -10.26 14.34
C GLY A 80 2.87 -10.43 13.50
N VAL A 81 2.94 -9.74 12.36
CA VAL A 81 4.08 -9.80 11.45
C VAL A 81 4.94 -8.57 11.66
N SER A 82 6.24 -8.77 11.89
CA SER A 82 7.16 -7.64 12.01
C SER A 82 7.44 -7.01 10.65
N CYS A 83 7.32 -5.69 10.56
CA CYS A 83 7.70 -4.96 9.36
C CYS A 83 9.08 -4.30 9.50
N GLU A 84 9.80 -4.62 10.57
CA GLU A 84 11.15 -4.07 10.77
C GLU A 84 12.06 -4.48 9.63
N GLY A 85 12.76 -3.51 9.06
CA GLY A 85 13.67 -3.76 7.95
C GLY A 85 12.99 -3.97 6.60
N ALA A 86 11.68 -3.80 6.53
CA ALA A 86 10.97 -3.94 5.25
C ALA A 86 11.21 -2.73 4.35
N THR A 87 11.09 -2.97 3.04
CA THR A 87 11.11 -1.92 2.02
C THR A 87 9.68 -1.60 1.64
N ALA A 88 9.35 -0.33 1.57
CA ALA A 88 8.02 0.11 1.13
C ALA A 88 8.05 0.47 -0.35
N TYR A 89 7.13 -0.10 -1.12
CA TYR A 89 6.86 0.32 -2.50
C TYR A 89 5.54 1.06 -2.47
N VAL A 90 5.52 2.28 -2.95
CA VAL A 90 4.35 3.16 -2.86
C VAL A 90 4.10 3.79 -4.22
N THR A 91 2.83 3.88 -4.63
CA THR A 91 2.45 4.66 -5.81
C THR A 91 2.26 6.10 -5.33
N HIS A 92 2.89 7.05 -5.95
CA HIS A 92 2.89 8.47 -5.56
C HIS A 92 3.81 8.81 -4.37
#